data_ba74ef8ef6c1c324ceef7d9d7f3dc5fc
#
_entry.id   ba74ef8ef6c1c324ceef7d9d7f3dc5fc
#
_cell.length_a   1.000
_cell.length_b   1.000
_cell.length_c   1.000
_cell.angle_alpha   90.00
_cell.angle_beta   90.00
_cell.angle_gamma   90.00
#
_symmetry.space_group_name_H-M   'P 1'
#
loop_
_entity.id
_entity.type
_entity.pdbx_description
1 polymer ?
#
loop_
_entity_poly.entity_id
_entity_poly.type
_entity_poly.pdbx_seq_one_letter_code
_entity_poly.pdbx_strand_id
1 'polypeptide(L)'
;MKRVLIVDDDRWFAELLAKQLRGINVDVQIAAHALEAMAAIDERPPAAIILDIFMPGPNGFVLLQELQSHSDLAQIPVIICTVSTSELRIEDAAAYGVRQILDKSTMTPQSAVAAVRKVLA
;
A
#
# COMPACT_ATOMS: atom_id res chain seq x y z
N MET A 1 1.02 2.83 18.40
CA MET A 1 1.91 2.43 17.30
C MET A 1 1.32 2.86 15.97
N LYS A 2 2.15 3.08 14.98
CA LYS A 2 1.69 3.46 13.65
C LYS A 2 1.04 2.29 12.94
N ARG A 3 0.05 2.58 12.11
CA ARG A 3 -0.74 1.57 11.41
C ARG A 3 -0.42 1.59 9.93
N VAL A 4 -0.25 0.41 9.34
CA VAL A 4 -0.06 0.22 7.91
C VAL A 4 -1.22 -0.59 7.37
N LEU A 5 -1.80 -0.13 6.26
CA LEU A 5 -2.85 -0.87 5.55
C LEU A 5 -2.23 -1.56 4.34
N ILE A 6 -2.43 -2.87 4.23
CA ILE A 6 -2.02 -3.65 3.07
C ILE A 6 -3.27 -3.90 2.23
N VAL A 7 -3.25 -3.48 0.97
CA VAL A 7 -4.37 -3.67 0.02
C VAL A 7 -3.89 -4.62 -1.07
N ASP A 8 -4.33 -5.88 -1.00
CA ASP A 8 -3.90 -6.93 -1.92
C ASP A 8 -4.91 -8.07 -1.88
N ASP A 9 -5.31 -8.56 -3.04
CA ASP A 9 -6.23 -9.69 -3.15
C ASP A 9 -5.53 -11.04 -2.95
N ASP A 10 -4.21 -11.08 -3.01
CA ASP A 10 -3.41 -12.28 -2.67
C ASP A 10 -3.25 -12.35 -1.15
N ARG A 11 -4.14 -13.10 -0.52
CA ARG A 11 -4.20 -13.22 0.94
C ARG A 11 -2.92 -13.80 1.54
N TRP A 12 -2.34 -14.78 0.88
CA TRP A 12 -1.11 -15.41 1.36
C TRP A 12 0.05 -14.41 1.38
N PHE A 13 0.20 -13.66 0.30
CA PHE A 13 1.23 -12.63 0.20
C PHE A 13 1.03 -11.54 1.26
N ALA A 14 -0.21 -11.06 1.40
CA ALA A 14 -0.54 -10.02 2.38
C ALA A 14 -0.25 -10.47 3.81
N GLU A 15 -0.59 -11.71 4.16
CA GLU A 15 -0.33 -12.25 5.51
C GLU A 15 1.17 -12.39 5.78
N LEU A 16 1.94 -12.84 4.78
CA LEU A 16 3.38 -12.95 4.90
C LEU A 16 4.00 -11.57 5.17
N LEU A 17 3.57 -10.57 4.42
CA LEU A 17 4.03 -9.20 4.56
C LEU A 17 3.65 -8.61 5.93
N ALA A 18 2.41 -8.85 6.35
CA ALA A 18 1.91 -8.40 7.65
C ALA A 18 2.74 -8.97 8.79
N LYS A 19 3.10 -10.24 8.72
CA LYS A 19 3.93 -10.90 9.74
C LYS A 19 5.29 -10.19 9.88
N GLN A 20 5.92 -9.86 8.77
CA GLN A 20 7.21 -9.17 8.78
C GLN A 20 7.08 -7.76 9.38
N LEU A 21 6.03 -7.03 9.01
CA LEU A 21 5.82 -5.67 9.50
C LEU A 21 5.49 -5.63 10.99
N ARG A 22 4.74 -6.61 11.50
CA ARG A 22 4.46 -6.69 12.93
C ARG A 22 5.74 -6.86 13.74
N GLY A 23 6.77 -7.44 13.15
CA GLY A 23 8.08 -7.59 13.78
C GLY A 23 8.81 -6.27 14.02
N ILE A 24 8.41 -5.19 13.38
CA ILE A 24 9.01 -3.85 13.58
C ILE A 24 8.09 -2.90 14.35
N ASN A 25 7.18 -3.45 15.14
CA ASN A 25 6.28 -2.69 16.01
C ASN A 25 5.32 -1.78 15.24
N VAL A 26 4.73 -2.32 14.19
CA VAL A 26 3.72 -1.65 13.35
C VAL A 26 2.41 -2.42 13.46
N ASP A 27 1.29 -1.71 13.63
CA ASP A 27 -0.03 -2.30 13.56
C ASP A 27 -0.42 -2.47 12.10
N VAL A 28 -0.94 -3.64 11.71
CA VAL A 28 -1.23 -3.97 10.32
C VAL A 28 -2.68 -4.38 10.15
N GLN A 29 -3.32 -3.82 9.12
CA GLN A 29 -4.64 -4.25 8.67
C GLN A 29 -4.53 -4.66 7.19
N ILE A 30 -5.30 -5.66 6.78
CA ILE A 30 -5.33 -6.15 5.40
C ILE A 30 -6.71 -5.89 4.82
N ALA A 31 -6.75 -5.36 3.60
CA ALA A 31 -7.96 -5.22 2.79
C ALA A 31 -7.74 -5.98 1.47
N ALA A 32 -8.73 -6.75 1.06
CA ALA A 32 -8.60 -7.62 -0.11
C ALA A 32 -8.94 -6.92 -1.43
N HIS A 33 -9.59 -5.75 -1.36
CA HIS A 33 -9.97 -4.97 -2.55
C HIS A 33 -10.18 -3.50 -2.18
N ALA A 34 -10.37 -2.67 -3.20
CA ALA A 34 -10.42 -1.22 -3.03
C ALA A 34 -11.57 -0.75 -2.13
N LEU A 35 -12.76 -1.35 -2.24
CA LEU A 35 -13.91 -0.94 -1.41
C LEU A 35 -13.65 -1.22 0.07
N GLU A 36 -13.11 -2.39 0.39
CA GLU A 36 -12.73 -2.74 1.76
C GLU A 36 -11.65 -1.79 2.28
N ALA A 37 -10.69 -1.43 1.41
CA ALA A 37 -9.64 -0.48 1.76
C ALA A 37 -10.21 0.89 2.09
N MET A 38 -11.15 1.41 1.29
CA MET A 38 -11.76 2.70 1.56
C MET A 38 -12.52 2.71 2.88
N ALA A 39 -13.24 1.64 3.19
CA ALA A 39 -13.95 1.51 4.47
C ALA A 39 -12.96 1.54 5.64
N ALA A 40 -11.83 0.83 5.52
CA ALA A 40 -10.80 0.81 6.55
C ALA A 40 -10.15 2.19 6.74
N ILE A 41 -9.89 2.90 5.66
CA ILE A 41 -9.29 4.25 5.69
C ILE A 41 -10.25 5.25 6.31
N ASP A 42 -11.53 5.19 5.96
CA ASP A 42 -12.56 6.08 6.52
C ASP A 42 -12.73 5.88 8.02
N GLU A 43 -12.66 4.64 8.47
CA GLU A 43 -12.77 4.32 9.90
C GLU A 43 -11.54 4.83 10.66
N ARG A 44 -10.36 4.61 10.14
CA ARG A 44 -9.10 5.01 10.77
C ARG A 44 -7.99 5.17 9.73
N PRO A 45 -7.65 6.41 9.33
CA PRO A 45 -6.59 6.64 8.36
C PRO A 45 -5.27 6.01 8.80
N PRO A 46 -4.62 5.21 7.94
CA PRO A 46 -3.32 4.61 8.27
C PRO A 46 -2.17 5.61 8.10
N ALA A 47 -1.02 5.27 8.65
CA ALA A 47 0.20 6.07 8.48
C ALA A 47 0.87 5.79 7.13
N ALA A 48 0.61 4.64 6.53
CA ALA A 48 1.12 4.25 5.21
C ALA A 48 0.23 3.17 4.60
N ILE A 49 0.24 3.08 3.28
CA ILE A 49 -0.51 2.07 2.53
C ILE A 49 0.45 1.31 1.63
N ILE A 50 0.39 -0.02 1.67
CA ILE A 50 1.04 -0.89 0.68
C ILE A 50 -0.07 -1.37 -0.24
N LEU A 51 0.04 -1.08 -1.53
CA LEU A 51 -1.06 -1.22 -2.48
C LEU A 51 -0.64 -2.03 -3.70
N ASP A 52 -1.38 -3.10 -4.00
CA ASP A 52 -1.31 -3.76 -5.29
C ASP A 52 -2.26 -3.05 -6.26
N ILE A 53 -1.72 -2.59 -7.38
CA ILE A 53 -2.50 -1.86 -8.40
C ILE A 53 -3.41 -2.80 -9.18
N PHE A 54 -2.93 -4.01 -9.51
CA PHE A 54 -3.62 -4.92 -10.41
C PHE A 54 -4.42 -5.96 -9.65
N MET A 55 -5.60 -5.53 -9.17
CA MET A 55 -6.57 -6.37 -8.47
C MET A 55 -7.83 -6.53 -9.32
N PRO A 56 -8.59 -7.63 -9.16
CA PRO A 56 -9.90 -7.75 -9.79
C PRO A 56 -10.88 -6.67 -9.31
N GLY A 57 -11.78 -6.24 -10.21
CA GLY A 57 -12.73 -5.17 -9.91
C GLY A 57 -12.07 -3.79 -9.92
N PRO A 58 -12.54 -2.84 -9.10
CA PRO A 58 -11.88 -1.54 -8.99
C PRO A 58 -10.42 -1.74 -8.57
N ASN A 59 -9.51 -1.31 -9.42
CA ASN A 59 -8.08 -1.52 -9.19
C ASN A 59 -7.47 -0.43 -8.30
N GLY A 60 -6.18 -0.57 -8.03
CA GLY A 60 -5.47 0.35 -7.15
C GLY A 60 -5.40 1.78 -7.66
N PHE A 61 -5.50 2.02 -8.98
CA PHE A 61 -5.54 3.39 -9.51
C PHE A 61 -6.81 4.12 -9.08
N VAL A 62 -7.94 3.42 -9.02
CA VAL A 62 -9.20 3.99 -8.54
C VAL A 62 -9.04 4.41 -7.08
N LEU A 63 -8.42 3.55 -6.27
CA LEU A 63 -8.14 3.89 -4.87
C LEU A 63 -7.23 5.11 -4.76
N LEU A 64 -6.15 5.18 -5.56
CA LEU A 64 -5.25 6.34 -5.55
C LEU A 64 -5.98 7.64 -5.90
N GLN A 65 -6.84 7.61 -6.92
CA GLN A 65 -7.62 8.78 -7.32
C GLN A 65 -8.57 9.22 -6.20
N GLU A 66 -9.21 8.26 -5.54
CA GLU A 66 -10.11 8.54 -4.43
C GLU A 66 -9.35 9.20 -3.26
N LEU A 67 -8.17 8.69 -2.92
CA LEU A 67 -7.35 9.27 -1.86
C LEU A 67 -6.95 10.71 -2.18
N GLN A 68 -6.60 10.99 -3.42
CA GLN A 68 -6.19 12.32 -3.85
C GLN A 68 -7.35 13.33 -3.86
N SER A 69 -8.58 12.87 -3.92
CA SER A 69 -9.75 13.74 -3.87
C SER A 69 -10.05 14.29 -2.47
N HIS A 70 -9.39 13.76 -1.43
CA HIS A 70 -9.54 14.21 -0.04
C HIS A 70 -8.21 14.76 0.46
N SER A 71 -8.18 16.05 0.85
CA SER A 71 -6.92 16.72 1.21
C SER A 71 -6.18 16.07 2.38
N ASP A 72 -6.90 15.50 3.33
CA ASP A 72 -6.31 14.81 4.49
C ASP A 72 -5.75 13.43 4.09
N LEU A 73 -6.45 12.71 3.21
CA LEU A 73 -6.03 11.38 2.78
C LEU A 73 -4.91 11.43 1.74
N ALA A 74 -4.84 12.51 0.97
CA ALA A 74 -3.79 12.70 -0.05
C ALA A 74 -2.38 12.76 0.55
N GLN A 75 -2.26 13.00 1.85
CA GLN A 75 -0.97 13.05 2.55
C GLN A 75 -0.44 11.68 2.93
N ILE A 76 -1.27 10.65 2.89
CA ILE A 76 -0.85 9.30 3.29
C ILE A 76 0.15 8.75 2.26
N PRO A 77 1.38 8.37 2.66
CA PRO A 77 2.33 7.79 1.74
C PRO A 77 1.91 6.41 1.27
N VAL A 78 2.06 6.16 -0.04
CA VAL A 78 1.70 4.90 -0.67
C VAL A 78 2.94 4.22 -1.23
N ILE A 79 3.05 2.92 -0.96
CA ILE A 79 4.07 2.05 -1.54
C ILE A 79 3.32 1.07 -2.45
N ILE A 80 3.61 1.11 -3.74
CA ILE A 80 3.04 0.16 -4.69
C ILE A 80 3.85 -1.13 -4.65
N CYS A 81 3.17 -2.27 -4.60
CA CYS A 81 3.79 -3.58 -4.57
C CYS A 81 3.03 -4.49 -5.55
N THR A 82 3.58 -4.70 -6.75
CA THR A 82 2.88 -5.35 -7.84
C THR A 82 3.83 -6.16 -8.72
N VAL A 83 3.27 -7.11 -9.50
CA VAL A 83 4.06 -7.93 -10.44
C VAL A 83 4.28 -7.24 -11.79
N SER A 84 3.57 -6.17 -12.08
CA SER A 84 3.58 -5.52 -13.40
C SER A 84 4.18 -4.11 -13.35
N THR A 85 5.39 -4.00 -12.79
CA THR A 85 6.05 -2.69 -12.60
C THR A 85 6.45 -2.01 -13.92
N SER A 86 6.62 -2.78 -15.01
CA SER A 86 7.01 -2.23 -16.31
C SER A 86 5.98 -1.26 -16.89
N GLU A 87 4.74 -1.33 -16.44
CA GLU A 87 3.66 -0.44 -16.87
C GLU A 87 3.55 0.81 -16.00
N LEU A 88 4.40 0.93 -14.98
CA LEU A 88 4.34 2.00 -13.99
C LEU A 88 5.58 2.89 -14.08
N ARG A 89 5.36 4.20 -14.02
CA ARG A 89 6.43 5.19 -13.92
C ARG A 89 6.32 5.90 -12.59
N ILE A 90 7.43 5.97 -11.87
CA ILE A 90 7.45 6.64 -10.56
C ILE A 90 7.09 8.12 -10.69
N GLU A 91 7.47 8.76 -11.79
CA GLU A 91 7.15 10.17 -12.03
C GLU A 91 5.63 10.41 -12.11
N ASP A 92 4.92 9.49 -12.77
CA ASP A 92 3.46 9.58 -12.90
C ASP A 92 2.78 9.23 -11.58
N ALA A 93 3.30 8.23 -10.88
CA ALA A 93 2.74 7.76 -9.61
C ALA A 93 2.97 8.75 -8.46
N ALA A 94 4.07 9.50 -8.50
CA ALA A 94 4.42 10.45 -7.43
C ALA A 94 3.33 11.49 -7.20
N ALA A 95 2.60 11.89 -8.26
CA ALA A 95 1.49 12.83 -8.17
C ALA A 95 0.33 12.30 -7.31
N TYR A 96 0.25 10.99 -7.11
CA TYR A 96 -0.78 10.32 -6.31
C TYR A 96 -0.30 9.92 -4.91
N GLY A 97 0.81 10.50 -4.44
CA GLY A 97 1.33 10.18 -3.11
C GLY A 97 2.17 8.90 -3.06
N VAL A 98 2.48 8.31 -4.20
CA VAL A 98 3.31 7.10 -4.28
C VAL A 98 4.76 7.47 -4.01
N ARG A 99 5.36 6.80 -3.02
CA ARG A 99 6.75 7.05 -2.61
C ARG A 99 7.72 6.03 -3.16
N GLN A 100 7.26 4.78 -3.32
CA GLN A 100 8.08 3.68 -3.83
C GLN A 100 7.23 2.70 -4.62
N ILE A 101 7.87 2.02 -5.58
CA ILE A 101 7.27 0.93 -6.34
C ILE A 101 8.15 -0.29 -6.14
N LEU A 102 7.57 -1.38 -5.62
CA LEU A 102 8.24 -2.65 -5.41
C LEU A 102 7.69 -3.69 -6.37
N ASP A 103 8.59 -4.50 -6.94
CA ASP A 103 8.22 -5.60 -7.82
C ASP A 103 8.07 -6.88 -6.99
N LYS A 104 6.85 -7.43 -6.93
CA LYS A 104 6.56 -8.65 -6.16
C LYS A 104 7.42 -9.83 -6.58
N SER A 105 7.83 -9.89 -7.84
CA SER A 105 8.61 -11.04 -8.35
C SER A 105 10.06 -11.02 -7.89
N THR A 106 10.57 -9.87 -7.48
CA THR A 106 11.98 -9.71 -7.09
C THR A 106 12.19 -9.23 -5.66
N MET A 107 11.16 -8.66 -5.02
CA MET A 107 11.28 -8.14 -3.67
C MET A 107 11.43 -9.24 -2.63
N THR A 108 12.02 -8.88 -1.50
CA THR A 108 12.08 -9.72 -0.31
C THR A 108 11.21 -9.12 0.78
N PRO A 109 10.87 -9.88 1.85
CA PRO A 109 10.17 -9.29 3.00
C PRO A 109 10.96 -8.12 3.60
N GLN A 110 12.29 -8.18 3.57
CA GLN A 110 13.15 -7.09 4.05
C GLN A 110 13.02 -5.84 3.21
N SER A 111 12.77 -5.96 1.90
CA SER A 111 12.52 -4.81 1.02
C SER A 111 11.29 -4.03 1.46
N ALA A 112 10.22 -4.74 1.80
CA ALA A 112 8.99 -4.13 2.27
C ALA A 112 9.17 -3.45 3.62
N VAL A 113 9.87 -4.10 4.54
CA VAL A 113 10.17 -3.54 5.86
C VAL A 113 10.98 -2.25 5.71
N ALA A 114 12.00 -2.26 4.86
CA ALA A 114 12.83 -1.08 4.62
C ALA A 114 12.01 0.08 4.01
N ALA A 115 11.14 -0.23 3.06
CA ALA A 115 10.27 0.77 2.43
C ALA A 115 9.33 1.41 3.44
N VAL A 116 8.71 0.60 4.31
CA VAL A 116 7.81 1.10 5.35
C VAL A 116 8.56 1.96 6.36
N ARG A 117 9.72 1.52 6.82
CA ARG A 117 10.54 2.32 7.75
C ARG A 117 10.88 3.68 7.17
N LYS A 118 11.20 3.72 5.88
CA LYS A 118 11.58 4.96 5.20
C LYS A 118 10.41 5.95 5.16
N VAL A 119 9.20 5.50 4.85
CA VAL A 119 8.04 6.40 4.75
C VAL A 119 7.49 6.78 6.12
N LEU A 120 7.74 6.00 7.15
CA LEU A 120 7.28 6.29 8.51
C LEU A 120 8.31 7.10 9.33
N ALA A 121 9.50 7.26 8.81
CA ALA A 121 10.56 7.99 9.50
C ALA A 121 10.26 9.50 9.62
#